data_6a17d3cf17fa78952c66e1fe39a5e223
#
_entry.id   6a17d3cf17fa78952c66e1fe39a5e223
#
_cell.length_a   1.000
_cell.length_b   1.000
_cell.length_c   1.000
_cell.angle_alpha   90.00
_cell.angle_beta   90.00
_cell.angle_gamma   90.00
#
_symmetry.space_group_name_H-M   'P 1'
#
loop_
_entity.id
_entity.type
_entity.pdbx_description
1 polymer ?
#
loop_
_entity_poly.entity_id
_entity_poly.type
_entity_poly.pdbx_seq_one_letter_code
_entity_poly.pdbx_strand_id
1 'polypeptide(L)'
;MRTFHLITHFSLGGAERVAANIAESQTHGMEYHVVEIMRGRTAYTPKFISELEKAGVRCHRSWMPDVSFHFLFERIAALLFPLRMLYIMLRWRPDVIHTHTETPDLALYVFSRVFPRMLRRVKIVRTIHNTRLWTGLPRTAQWVEAFFKSRNANIAISDSVRDSYANRFGEVAPIINNGVAEVEQKDYFNTSTPQGVHLSQVHQQHLNTSTSQHLNTSGGVLVSSAPTISQHLNISGGALVSSAPTTPQHLNLLFAGRLEPQKGVTVLCKVLKMLAGDARFFFTIAGDGSQRTLVEQTLAEIAAEGKSVNAQLVPPIFGLAGYMQSFDYLFMPSEFEGLSMLSMEASLNRLPVIANACPGLADTLPADWSLLAHGNNIDDYRRIFNLLPTADHTALTQQAYAFAKERFSVRTMQERYEAWYKAERSIC
;
A
#
# COMPACT_ATOMS: atom_id res chain seq x y z
N MET A 1 -27.02 14.06 4.31
CA MET A 1 -26.28 14.60 3.14
C MET A 1 -25.85 13.42 2.30
N ARG A 2 -26.09 13.47 0.97
CA ARG A 2 -25.72 12.39 0.03
C ARG A 2 -24.45 12.72 -0.69
N THR A 3 -23.43 11.88 -0.52
CA THR A 3 -22.11 12.05 -1.11
C THR A 3 -21.85 10.94 -2.12
N PHE A 4 -21.48 11.33 -3.34
CA PHE A 4 -21.21 10.43 -4.46
C PHE A 4 -19.73 10.45 -4.79
N HIS A 5 -19.03 9.34 -4.54
CA HIS A 5 -17.66 9.15 -4.96
C HIS A 5 -17.60 8.60 -6.38
N LEU A 6 -16.96 9.31 -7.29
CA LEU A 6 -16.72 8.84 -8.66
C LEU A 6 -15.34 8.21 -8.75
N ILE A 7 -15.27 6.95 -9.12
CA ILE A 7 -14.05 6.17 -9.28
C ILE A 7 -13.94 5.62 -10.70
N THR A 8 -12.75 5.24 -11.14
CA THR A 8 -12.60 4.66 -12.49
C THR A 8 -13.26 3.31 -12.57
N HIS A 9 -12.92 2.38 -11.68
CA HIS A 9 -13.53 1.05 -11.57
C HIS A 9 -13.48 0.52 -10.14
N PHE A 10 -14.35 -0.46 -9.81
CA PHE A 10 -14.21 -1.24 -8.58
C PHE A 10 -13.04 -2.22 -8.73
N SER A 11 -11.81 -1.74 -8.54
CA SER A 11 -10.58 -2.53 -8.62
C SER A 11 -9.64 -2.22 -7.43
N LEU A 12 -8.54 -2.93 -7.36
CA LEU A 12 -7.54 -2.77 -6.28
C LEU A 12 -6.57 -1.65 -6.63
N GLY A 13 -7.05 -0.39 -6.53
CA GLY A 13 -6.26 0.82 -6.71
C GLY A 13 -6.19 1.64 -5.44
N GLY A 14 -5.11 2.41 -5.24
CA GLY A 14 -4.95 3.27 -4.07
C GLY A 14 -6.05 4.33 -3.95
N ALA A 15 -6.40 4.98 -5.07
CA ALA A 15 -7.44 6.01 -5.12
C ALA A 15 -8.84 5.44 -4.86
N GLU A 16 -9.13 4.25 -5.41
CA GLU A 16 -10.38 3.53 -5.20
C GLU A 16 -10.54 3.10 -3.73
N ARG A 17 -9.45 2.65 -3.10
CA ARG A 17 -9.46 2.31 -1.67
C ARG A 17 -9.65 3.53 -0.79
N VAL A 18 -9.07 4.67 -1.13
CA VAL A 18 -9.31 5.94 -0.41
C VAL A 18 -10.78 6.36 -0.51
N ALA A 19 -11.38 6.29 -1.70
CA ALA A 19 -12.81 6.56 -1.89
C ALA A 19 -13.68 5.64 -1.04
N ALA A 20 -13.34 4.34 -0.98
CA ALA A 20 -14.01 3.36 -0.14
C ALA A 20 -13.86 3.68 1.35
N ASN A 21 -12.64 3.91 1.82
CA ASN A 21 -12.35 4.24 3.23
C ASN A 21 -13.11 5.50 3.70
N ILE A 22 -13.28 6.50 2.84
CA ILE A 22 -14.10 7.68 3.15
C ILE A 22 -15.58 7.29 3.21
N ALA A 23 -16.07 6.51 2.25
CA ALA A 23 -17.48 6.13 2.17
C ALA A 23 -17.93 5.18 3.31
N GLU A 24 -17.00 4.43 3.89
CA GLU A 24 -17.24 3.50 5.01
C GLU A 24 -17.34 4.20 6.38
N SER A 25 -17.30 5.55 6.45
CA SER A 25 -17.27 6.30 7.73
C SER A 25 -18.49 6.10 8.62
N GLN A 26 -19.62 5.65 8.06
CA GLN A 26 -20.89 5.41 8.79
C GLN A 26 -21.36 6.55 9.70
N THR A 27 -20.94 7.77 9.41
CA THR A 27 -21.31 8.94 10.21
C THR A 27 -22.80 9.25 10.09
N HIS A 28 -23.44 9.48 11.21
CA HIS A 28 -24.87 9.78 11.26
C HIS A 28 -25.24 10.99 10.36
N GLY A 29 -26.26 10.80 9.53
CA GLY A 29 -26.74 11.83 8.58
C GLY A 29 -25.97 11.91 7.26
N MET A 30 -24.99 11.02 7.04
CA MET A 30 -24.30 10.87 5.76
C MET A 30 -24.81 9.61 5.03
N GLU A 31 -25.09 9.72 3.74
CA GLU A 31 -25.42 8.60 2.84
C GLU A 31 -24.38 8.59 1.73
N TYR A 32 -23.63 7.50 1.62
CA TYR A 32 -22.55 7.38 0.66
C TYR A 32 -22.89 6.47 -0.50
N HIS A 33 -22.51 6.91 -1.69
CA HIS A 33 -22.64 6.19 -2.95
C HIS A 33 -21.30 6.15 -3.64
N VAL A 34 -20.93 5.01 -4.21
CA VAL A 34 -19.73 4.88 -5.06
C VAL A 34 -20.18 4.54 -6.46
N VAL A 35 -19.73 5.32 -7.44
CA VAL A 35 -20.11 5.24 -8.86
C VAL A 35 -18.87 4.97 -9.68
N GLU A 36 -18.82 3.85 -10.39
CA GLU A 36 -17.74 3.56 -11.33
C GLU A 36 -18.04 4.14 -12.73
N ILE A 37 -17.00 4.62 -13.38
CA ILE A 37 -17.08 5.13 -14.77
C ILE A 37 -17.02 3.96 -15.78
N MET A 38 -16.10 3.01 -15.57
CA MET A 38 -15.95 1.79 -16.37
C MET A 38 -16.17 0.57 -15.50
N ARG A 39 -16.76 -0.48 -16.06
CA ARG A 39 -17.13 -1.69 -15.31
C ARG A 39 -15.92 -2.56 -15.04
N GLY A 40 -15.39 -2.51 -13.82
CA GLY A 40 -14.30 -3.37 -13.37
C GLY A 40 -14.66 -4.86 -13.42
N ARG A 41 -13.70 -5.71 -13.81
CA ARG A 41 -13.88 -7.17 -14.01
C ARG A 41 -12.76 -8.00 -13.37
N THR A 42 -12.06 -7.45 -12.38
CA THR A 42 -11.02 -8.20 -11.65
C THR A 42 -11.64 -9.21 -10.70
N ALA A 43 -10.90 -10.26 -10.34
CA ALA A 43 -11.33 -11.23 -9.33
C ALA A 43 -11.63 -10.58 -7.95
N TYR A 44 -11.05 -9.42 -7.69
CA TYR A 44 -11.26 -8.64 -6.47
C TYR A 44 -12.58 -7.84 -6.48
N THR A 45 -13.10 -7.47 -7.65
CA THR A 45 -14.28 -6.58 -7.79
C THR A 45 -15.50 -7.03 -6.97
N PRO A 46 -15.93 -8.32 -6.99
CA PRO A 46 -17.09 -8.75 -6.22
C PRO A 46 -16.89 -8.62 -4.70
N LYS A 47 -15.69 -8.91 -4.22
CA LYS A 47 -15.33 -8.78 -2.81
C LYS A 47 -15.36 -7.32 -2.36
N PHE A 48 -14.78 -6.43 -3.14
CA PHE A 48 -14.74 -5.00 -2.87
C PHE A 48 -16.15 -4.38 -2.79
N ILE A 49 -17.02 -4.74 -3.74
CA ILE A 49 -18.42 -4.28 -3.70
C ILE A 49 -19.14 -4.81 -2.46
N SER A 50 -18.95 -6.11 -2.14
CA SER A 50 -19.56 -6.70 -0.95
C SER A 50 -19.10 -6.06 0.36
N GLU A 51 -17.84 -5.65 0.46
CA GLU A 51 -17.32 -4.89 1.62
C GLU A 51 -18.06 -3.56 1.76
N LEU A 52 -18.15 -2.77 0.69
CA LEU A 52 -18.85 -1.49 0.68
C LEU A 52 -20.34 -1.62 1.01
N GLU A 53 -21.03 -2.59 0.41
CA GLU A 53 -22.46 -2.83 0.66
C GLU A 53 -22.74 -3.24 2.11
N LYS A 54 -21.87 -4.05 2.71
CA LYS A 54 -21.93 -4.41 4.15
C LYS A 54 -21.75 -3.18 5.05
N ALA A 55 -20.94 -2.20 4.62
CA ALA A 55 -20.78 -0.92 5.30
C ALA A 55 -21.93 0.06 4.99
N GLY A 56 -23.01 -0.36 4.30
CA GLY A 56 -24.16 0.49 3.97
C GLY A 56 -23.94 1.43 2.80
N VAL A 57 -22.83 1.31 2.08
CA VAL A 57 -22.52 2.14 0.91
C VAL A 57 -23.23 1.58 -0.33
N ARG A 58 -23.85 2.45 -1.12
CA ARG A 58 -24.53 2.03 -2.36
C ARG A 58 -23.57 2.04 -3.53
N CYS A 59 -23.39 0.90 -4.19
CA CYS A 59 -22.51 0.72 -5.34
C CYS A 59 -23.26 0.83 -6.66
N HIS A 60 -22.83 1.71 -7.57
CA HIS A 60 -23.42 1.93 -8.89
C HIS A 60 -22.47 1.43 -9.98
N ARG A 61 -22.77 0.24 -10.53
CA ARG A 61 -21.96 -0.40 -11.57
C ARG A 61 -22.11 0.29 -12.92
N SER A 62 -21.01 0.41 -13.67
CA SER A 62 -21.03 0.99 -15.01
C SER A 62 -21.67 0.06 -16.07
N TRP A 63 -22.23 0.68 -17.11
CA TRP A 63 -22.67 -0.01 -18.33
C TRP A 63 -21.52 -0.21 -19.31
N MET A 64 -20.50 0.65 -19.22
CA MET A 64 -19.33 0.61 -20.11
C MET A 64 -18.40 -0.52 -19.68
N PRO A 65 -18.13 -1.50 -20.57
CA PRO A 65 -17.22 -2.58 -20.24
C PRO A 65 -15.78 -2.09 -20.12
N ASP A 66 -15.00 -2.77 -19.28
CA ASP A 66 -13.55 -2.67 -19.29
C ASP A 66 -12.99 -3.50 -20.47
N VAL A 67 -12.19 -2.88 -21.32
CA VAL A 67 -11.60 -3.52 -22.50
C VAL A 67 -10.09 -3.24 -22.56
N SER A 68 -9.38 -4.13 -23.25
CA SER A 68 -7.89 -4.19 -23.25
C SER A 68 -7.15 -2.94 -23.73
N PHE A 69 -7.85 -1.99 -24.41
CA PHE A 69 -7.30 -0.68 -24.79
C PHE A 69 -7.69 0.41 -23.79
N HIS A 70 -7.30 0.26 -22.54
CA HIS A 70 -7.67 1.10 -21.38
C HIS A 70 -7.77 2.59 -21.69
N PHE A 71 -6.71 3.19 -22.21
CA PHE A 71 -6.59 4.63 -22.33
C PHE A 71 -7.59 5.30 -23.29
N LEU A 72 -7.94 4.66 -24.40
CA LEU A 72 -8.93 5.19 -25.33
C LEU A 72 -10.36 4.99 -24.82
N PHE A 73 -10.63 3.82 -24.24
CA PHE A 73 -11.96 3.47 -23.73
C PHE A 73 -12.32 4.24 -22.46
N GLU A 74 -11.37 4.56 -21.58
CA GLU A 74 -11.59 5.45 -20.46
C GLU A 74 -12.13 6.81 -20.91
N ARG A 75 -11.59 7.36 -22.00
CA ARG A 75 -12.06 8.63 -22.55
C ARG A 75 -13.46 8.52 -23.17
N ILE A 76 -13.74 7.45 -23.90
CA ILE A 76 -15.08 7.17 -24.45
C ILE A 76 -16.08 6.99 -23.30
N ALA A 77 -15.71 6.25 -22.25
CA ALA A 77 -16.53 6.09 -21.07
C ALA A 77 -16.83 7.43 -20.38
N ALA A 78 -15.82 8.29 -20.24
CA ALA A 78 -15.99 9.63 -19.69
C ALA A 78 -16.90 10.52 -20.55
N LEU A 79 -16.84 10.39 -21.88
CA LEU A 79 -17.71 11.14 -22.82
C LEU A 79 -19.17 10.66 -22.79
N LEU A 80 -19.41 9.36 -22.56
CA LEU A 80 -20.77 8.78 -22.47
C LEU A 80 -21.37 8.85 -21.07
N PHE A 81 -20.55 9.09 -20.05
CA PHE A 81 -20.97 9.18 -18.66
C PHE A 81 -22.09 10.21 -18.37
N PRO A 82 -22.20 11.37 -19.07
CA PRO A 82 -23.27 12.33 -18.84
C PRO A 82 -24.68 11.76 -18.85
N LEU A 83 -24.97 10.80 -19.71
CA LEU A 83 -26.31 10.18 -19.80
C LEU A 83 -26.63 9.38 -18.54
N ARG A 84 -25.66 8.63 -18.05
CA ARG A 84 -25.79 7.86 -16.81
C ARG A 84 -25.83 8.75 -15.59
N MET A 85 -24.97 9.76 -15.56
CA MET A 85 -24.92 10.72 -14.45
C MET A 85 -26.23 11.50 -14.35
N LEU A 86 -26.86 11.85 -15.47
CA LEU A 86 -28.18 12.48 -15.47
C LEU A 86 -29.22 11.60 -14.75
N TYR A 87 -29.27 10.29 -15.05
CA TYR A 87 -30.12 9.36 -14.32
C TYR A 87 -29.85 9.35 -12.82
N ILE A 88 -28.57 9.27 -12.42
CA ILE A 88 -28.15 9.30 -11.01
C ILE A 88 -28.59 10.61 -10.34
N MET A 89 -28.35 11.76 -10.99
CA MET A 89 -28.75 13.08 -10.48
C MET A 89 -30.25 13.21 -10.27
N LEU A 90 -31.06 12.72 -11.20
CA LEU A 90 -32.52 12.78 -11.09
C LEU A 90 -33.06 11.83 -10.02
N ARG A 91 -32.49 10.63 -9.93
CA ARG A 91 -32.96 9.56 -9.01
C ARG A 91 -32.55 9.80 -7.55
N TRP A 92 -31.31 10.27 -7.32
CA TRP A 92 -30.69 10.29 -5.99
C TRP A 92 -30.38 11.69 -5.46
N ARG A 93 -30.30 12.71 -6.32
CA ARG A 93 -30.06 14.11 -5.97
C ARG A 93 -28.89 14.29 -4.99
N PRO A 94 -27.62 14.04 -5.41
CA PRO A 94 -26.46 14.19 -4.56
C PRO A 94 -26.28 15.64 -4.07
N ASP A 95 -25.86 15.80 -2.81
CA ASP A 95 -25.43 17.07 -2.24
C ASP A 95 -23.96 17.34 -2.55
N VAL A 96 -23.16 16.27 -2.61
CA VAL A 96 -21.70 16.30 -2.89
C VAL A 96 -21.36 15.29 -3.97
N ILE A 97 -20.52 15.70 -4.91
CA ILE A 97 -19.85 14.80 -5.87
C ILE A 97 -18.35 14.93 -5.66
N HIS A 98 -17.70 13.80 -5.37
CA HIS A 98 -16.28 13.73 -5.10
C HIS A 98 -15.58 12.84 -6.12
N THR A 99 -14.61 13.35 -6.87
CA THR A 99 -13.85 12.62 -7.88
C THR A 99 -12.47 12.21 -7.36
N HIS A 100 -12.00 11.02 -7.83
CA HIS A 100 -10.77 10.41 -7.33
C HIS A 100 -9.85 9.95 -8.47
N THR A 101 -9.60 10.55 -9.48
CA THR A 101 -8.64 10.29 -10.56
C THR A 101 -9.04 11.04 -11.83
N GLU A 102 -8.18 11.06 -12.81
CA GLU A 102 -8.34 11.85 -14.04
C GLU A 102 -9.56 11.44 -14.88
N THR A 103 -9.92 10.14 -14.93
CA THR A 103 -11.08 9.66 -15.69
C THR A 103 -12.41 10.13 -15.10
N PRO A 104 -12.69 10.00 -13.79
CA PRO A 104 -13.80 10.66 -13.11
C PRO A 104 -13.81 12.19 -13.24
N ASP A 105 -12.63 12.84 -13.18
CA ASP A 105 -12.51 14.29 -13.36
C ASP A 105 -13.02 14.72 -14.73
N LEU A 106 -12.52 14.04 -15.77
CA LEU A 106 -12.96 14.28 -17.16
C LEU A 106 -14.46 14.01 -17.33
N ALA A 107 -14.97 12.91 -16.77
CA ALA A 107 -16.37 12.54 -16.85
C ALA A 107 -17.28 13.59 -16.21
N LEU A 108 -16.93 14.10 -15.04
CA LEU A 108 -17.69 15.16 -14.37
C LEU A 108 -17.58 16.50 -15.12
N TYR A 109 -16.41 16.82 -15.65
CA TYR A 109 -16.24 18.00 -16.50
C TYR A 109 -17.15 17.93 -17.74
N VAL A 110 -17.17 16.82 -18.47
CA VAL A 110 -18.04 16.64 -19.63
C VAL A 110 -19.51 16.76 -19.24
N PHE A 111 -19.92 16.13 -18.11
CA PHE A 111 -21.25 16.29 -17.55
C PHE A 111 -21.60 17.75 -17.28
N SER A 112 -20.69 18.53 -16.75
CA SER A 112 -20.88 19.95 -16.45
C SER A 112 -21.10 20.81 -17.69
N ARG A 113 -20.54 20.38 -18.82
CA ARG A 113 -20.72 21.08 -20.12
C ARG A 113 -22.06 20.76 -20.77
N VAL A 114 -22.54 19.52 -20.62
CA VAL A 114 -23.83 19.07 -21.19
C VAL A 114 -24.99 19.50 -20.30
N PHE A 115 -24.86 19.39 -18.98
CA PHE A 115 -25.95 19.68 -18.03
C PHE A 115 -25.53 20.69 -16.94
N PRO A 116 -25.15 21.93 -17.27
CA PRO A 116 -24.55 22.87 -16.30
C PRO A 116 -25.49 23.24 -15.15
N ARG A 117 -26.80 23.23 -15.39
CA ARG A 117 -27.82 23.57 -14.36
C ARG A 117 -27.91 22.52 -13.26
N MET A 118 -27.57 21.25 -13.55
CA MET A 118 -27.66 20.14 -12.60
C MET A 118 -26.64 20.25 -11.47
N LEU A 119 -25.48 20.90 -11.70
CA LEU A 119 -24.43 21.03 -10.71
C LEU A 119 -24.48 22.33 -9.90
N ARG A 120 -25.48 23.20 -10.10
CA ARG A 120 -25.55 24.51 -9.40
C ARG A 120 -25.64 24.38 -7.89
N ARG A 121 -26.32 23.32 -7.41
CA ARG A 121 -26.56 23.08 -5.97
C ARG A 121 -25.70 21.94 -5.41
N VAL A 122 -24.84 21.36 -6.22
CA VAL A 122 -23.98 20.23 -5.83
C VAL A 122 -22.61 20.75 -5.45
N LYS A 123 -22.09 20.39 -4.31
CA LYS A 123 -20.70 20.65 -3.92
C LYS A 123 -19.80 19.70 -4.68
N ILE A 124 -18.80 20.25 -5.38
CA ILE A 124 -17.81 19.45 -6.09
C ILE A 124 -16.56 19.38 -5.21
N VAL A 125 -16.02 18.18 -5.08
CA VAL A 125 -14.76 17.90 -4.40
C VAL A 125 -13.92 17.02 -5.30
N ARG A 126 -12.62 17.21 -5.30
CA ARG A 126 -11.66 16.43 -6.06
C ARG A 126 -10.45 16.11 -5.19
N THR A 127 -10.08 14.84 -5.12
CA THR A 127 -8.83 14.43 -4.51
C THR A 127 -7.77 14.18 -5.58
N ILE A 128 -6.63 14.87 -5.45
CA ILE A 128 -5.47 14.73 -6.32
C ILE A 128 -4.55 13.67 -5.72
N HIS A 129 -4.46 12.49 -6.38
CA HIS A 129 -3.71 11.33 -5.89
C HIS A 129 -2.29 11.21 -6.42
N ASN A 130 -1.93 11.95 -7.48
CA ASN A 130 -0.65 11.79 -8.17
C ASN A 130 0.08 13.12 -8.33
N THR A 131 1.41 13.06 -8.28
CA THR A 131 2.29 14.20 -8.62
C THR A 131 2.33 14.45 -10.13
N ARG A 132 2.01 13.44 -10.95
CA ARG A 132 1.99 13.53 -12.43
C ARG A 132 0.57 13.34 -12.93
N LEU A 133 -0.06 14.44 -13.32
CA LEU A 133 -1.42 14.48 -13.86
C LEU A 133 -1.42 14.69 -15.37
N TRP A 134 -2.46 14.19 -16.05
CA TRP A 134 -2.75 14.47 -17.46
C TRP A 134 -1.59 14.18 -18.43
N THR A 135 -0.93 13.05 -18.25
CA THR A 135 0.10 12.60 -19.18
C THR A 135 -0.50 12.38 -20.58
N GLY A 136 -0.04 13.17 -21.56
CA GLY A 136 -0.50 13.06 -22.95
C GLY A 136 -1.74 13.86 -23.34
N LEU A 137 -2.32 14.72 -22.46
CA LEU A 137 -3.51 15.53 -22.76
C LEU A 137 -3.43 16.99 -22.27
N PRO A 138 -2.44 17.79 -22.66
CA PRO A 138 -2.23 19.10 -22.06
C PRO A 138 -3.37 20.11 -22.28
N ARG A 139 -4.06 20.08 -23.43
CA ARG A 139 -5.20 20.99 -23.71
C ARG A 139 -6.45 20.62 -22.90
N THR A 140 -6.77 19.34 -22.81
CA THR A 140 -7.90 18.84 -22.00
C THR A 140 -7.66 19.11 -20.52
N ALA A 141 -6.42 18.95 -20.06
CA ALA A 141 -6.00 19.28 -18.71
C ALA A 141 -6.40 20.69 -18.31
N GLN A 142 -6.05 21.69 -19.13
CA GLN A 142 -6.34 23.10 -18.84
C GLN A 142 -7.81 23.38 -18.58
N TRP A 143 -8.71 22.77 -19.36
CA TRP A 143 -10.16 22.99 -19.21
C TRP A 143 -10.72 22.27 -17.95
N VAL A 144 -10.26 21.06 -17.70
CA VAL A 144 -10.69 20.29 -16.51
C VAL A 144 -10.16 20.96 -15.23
N GLU A 145 -8.89 21.38 -15.21
CA GLU A 145 -8.31 22.08 -14.08
C GLU A 145 -9.01 23.40 -13.80
N ALA A 146 -9.27 24.22 -14.82
CA ALA A 146 -10.03 25.46 -14.68
C ALA A 146 -11.46 25.22 -14.10
N PHE A 147 -12.10 24.12 -14.47
CA PHE A 147 -13.41 23.73 -13.92
C PHE A 147 -13.35 23.45 -12.42
N PHE A 148 -12.36 22.68 -11.93
CA PHE A 148 -12.22 22.34 -10.52
C PHE A 148 -11.71 23.55 -9.71
N LYS A 149 -10.76 24.30 -10.24
CA LYS A 149 -10.22 25.54 -9.62
C LYS A 149 -11.34 26.56 -9.38
N SER A 150 -12.21 26.81 -10.37
CA SER A 150 -13.34 27.75 -10.24
C SER A 150 -14.36 27.39 -9.15
N ARG A 151 -14.23 26.21 -8.54
CA ARG A 151 -15.12 25.68 -7.49
C ARG A 151 -14.42 25.44 -6.15
N ASN A 152 -13.15 25.82 -6.04
CA ASN A 152 -12.31 25.49 -4.87
C ASN A 152 -12.43 24.00 -4.50
N ALA A 153 -12.39 23.12 -5.51
CA ALA A 153 -12.73 21.71 -5.34
C ALA A 153 -11.53 20.83 -5.01
N ASN A 154 -10.31 21.35 -5.21
CA ASN A 154 -9.07 20.58 -5.18
C ASN A 154 -8.58 20.30 -3.75
N ILE A 155 -8.22 19.06 -3.47
CA ILE A 155 -7.59 18.58 -2.23
C ILE A 155 -6.41 17.72 -2.63
N ALA A 156 -5.21 18.01 -2.09
CA ALA A 156 -4.02 17.20 -2.26
C ALA A 156 -3.91 16.16 -1.14
N ILE A 157 -3.33 14.98 -1.45
CA ILE A 157 -3.16 13.92 -0.44
C ILE A 157 -1.86 14.02 0.35
N SER A 158 -0.88 14.81 -0.11
CA SER A 158 0.41 15.01 0.54
C SER A 158 1.05 16.34 0.16
N ASP A 159 2.12 16.70 0.88
CA ASP A 159 2.93 17.87 0.57
C ASP A 159 3.52 17.79 -0.84
N SER A 160 4.10 16.66 -1.22
CA SER A 160 4.66 16.44 -2.56
C SER A 160 3.62 16.59 -3.68
N VAL A 161 2.39 16.11 -3.47
CA VAL A 161 1.28 16.27 -4.44
C VAL A 161 0.85 17.72 -4.51
N ARG A 162 0.67 18.40 -3.37
CA ARG A 162 0.33 19.83 -3.31
C ARG A 162 1.34 20.68 -4.07
N ASP A 163 2.64 20.48 -3.79
CA ASP A 163 3.71 21.29 -4.35
C ASP A 163 3.87 21.05 -5.86
N SER A 164 3.76 19.78 -6.29
CA SER A 164 3.75 19.43 -7.72
C SER A 164 2.56 20.06 -8.44
N TYR A 165 1.38 20.05 -7.82
CA TYR A 165 0.17 20.64 -8.36
C TYR A 165 0.30 22.18 -8.43
N ALA A 166 0.78 22.82 -7.36
CA ALA A 166 0.99 24.25 -7.31
C ALA A 166 1.99 24.73 -8.37
N ASN A 167 3.10 24.00 -8.53
CA ASN A 167 4.12 24.33 -9.55
C ASN A 167 3.58 24.22 -10.97
N ARG A 168 2.66 23.28 -11.23
CA ARG A 168 2.16 23.05 -12.59
C ARG A 168 0.94 23.90 -12.94
N PHE A 169 0.04 24.12 -12.00
CA PHE A 169 -1.28 24.72 -12.25
C PHE A 169 -1.49 26.06 -11.50
N GLY A 170 -0.53 26.49 -10.69
CA GLY A 170 -0.57 27.77 -9.99
C GLY A 170 -1.65 27.87 -8.89
N GLU A 171 -2.00 26.72 -8.26
CA GLU A 171 -2.97 26.65 -7.17
C GLU A 171 -2.46 25.79 -6.03
N VAL A 172 -2.49 26.33 -4.81
CA VAL A 172 -2.12 25.60 -3.60
C VAL A 172 -3.38 24.91 -3.04
N ALA A 173 -3.52 23.62 -3.27
CA ALA A 173 -4.62 22.84 -2.74
C ALA A 173 -4.41 22.56 -1.23
N PRO A 174 -5.47 22.58 -0.40
CA PRO A 174 -5.39 22.11 0.99
C PRO A 174 -5.06 20.62 1.03
N ILE A 175 -4.45 20.17 2.14
CA ILE A 175 -4.06 18.76 2.31
C ILE A 175 -5.05 18.03 3.20
N ILE A 176 -5.58 16.91 2.69
CA ILE A 176 -6.20 15.86 3.49
C ILE A 176 -5.49 14.56 3.14
N ASN A 177 -4.64 14.07 4.05
CA ASN A 177 -3.90 12.85 3.84
C ASN A 177 -4.83 11.63 3.70
N ASN A 178 -4.40 10.66 2.90
CA ASN A 178 -5.07 9.36 2.86
C ASN A 178 -5.02 8.68 4.22
N GLY A 179 -6.08 7.93 4.54
CA GLY A 179 -6.15 7.15 5.76
C GLY A 179 -6.07 5.66 5.50
N VAL A 180 -5.41 4.95 6.40
CA VAL A 180 -5.33 3.50 6.46
C VAL A 180 -5.78 3.00 7.83
N ALA A 181 -6.20 1.73 7.90
CA ALA A 181 -6.69 1.13 9.14
C ALA A 181 -5.59 0.37 9.88
N GLU A 182 -5.62 0.43 11.21
CA GLU A 182 -5.00 -0.58 12.04
C GLU A 182 -5.81 -1.87 11.91
N VAL A 183 -5.15 -3.01 11.76
CA VAL A 183 -5.82 -4.31 11.64
C VAL A 183 -5.29 -5.31 12.65
N GLU A 184 -6.12 -6.28 13.02
CA GLU A 184 -5.70 -7.38 13.88
C GLU A 184 -4.55 -8.15 13.23
N GLN A 185 -3.46 -8.35 13.98
CA GLN A 185 -2.26 -9.00 13.49
C GLN A 185 -2.35 -10.52 13.64
N LYS A 186 -1.80 -11.22 12.65
CA LYS A 186 -1.69 -12.67 12.55
C LYS A 186 -0.25 -13.05 12.33
N ASP A 187 0.15 -14.21 12.79
CA ASP A 187 1.49 -14.72 12.53
C ASP A 187 1.57 -15.33 11.12
N TYR A 188 2.36 -14.69 10.24
CA TYR A 188 2.55 -15.12 8.86
C TYR A 188 3.23 -16.49 8.75
N PHE A 189 4.17 -16.77 9.63
CA PHE A 189 4.97 -17.99 9.59
C PHE A 189 4.25 -19.20 10.19
N ASN A 190 3.22 -18.98 11.02
CA ASN A 190 2.45 -20.02 11.71
C ASN A 190 1.02 -20.23 11.18
N THR A 191 0.62 -19.50 10.12
CA THR A 191 -0.72 -19.69 9.55
C THR A 191 -0.80 -20.96 8.72
N SER A 192 -1.84 -21.78 8.97
CA SER A 192 -2.22 -22.98 8.19
C SER A 192 -2.80 -22.69 6.80
N THR A 193 -2.59 -21.50 6.25
CA THR A 193 -2.96 -21.21 4.86
C THR A 193 -2.04 -21.97 3.90
N PRO A 194 -2.48 -22.39 2.70
CA PRO A 194 -1.64 -23.05 1.71
C PRO A 194 -0.34 -22.27 1.39
N GLN A 195 -0.34 -20.97 1.59
CA GLN A 195 0.82 -20.10 1.45
C GLN A 195 1.76 -20.17 2.67
N GLY A 196 1.23 -20.25 3.90
CA GLY A 196 2.00 -20.32 5.14
C GLY A 196 2.67 -21.69 5.38
N VAL A 197 2.03 -22.80 4.98
CA VAL A 197 2.59 -24.15 5.11
C VAL A 197 3.84 -24.32 4.25
N HIS A 198 3.88 -23.74 3.07
CA HIS A 198 5.07 -23.78 2.20
C HIS A 198 6.23 -22.96 2.77
N LEU A 199 5.95 -21.89 3.49
CA LEU A 199 6.93 -20.95 4.02
C LEU A 199 7.56 -21.44 5.33
N SER A 200 6.79 -22.05 6.22
CA SER A 200 7.32 -22.68 7.43
C SER A 200 8.28 -23.81 7.11
N GLN A 201 8.04 -24.56 6.03
CA GLN A 201 8.95 -25.63 5.58
C GLN A 201 10.26 -25.08 4.98
N VAL A 202 10.20 -24.00 4.20
CA VAL A 202 11.40 -23.34 3.66
C VAL A 202 12.19 -22.68 4.78
N HIS A 203 11.52 -22.04 5.73
CA HIS A 203 12.17 -21.44 6.90
C HIS A 203 12.84 -22.49 7.78
N GLN A 204 12.19 -23.63 8.06
CA GLN A 204 12.77 -24.76 8.78
C GLN A 204 13.90 -25.44 8.01
N GLN A 205 13.83 -25.54 6.69
CA GLN A 205 14.94 -26.08 5.88
C GLN A 205 16.18 -25.20 5.92
N HIS A 206 16.04 -23.85 5.94
CA HIS A 206 17.16 -22.94 6.11
C HIS A 206 17.78 -23.01 7.52
N LEU A 207 16.98 -23.18 8.56
CA LEU A 207 17.47 -23.42 9.92
C LEU A 207 18.25 -24.76 10.01
N ASN A 208 17.74 -25.80 9.37
CA ASN A 208 18.36 -27.13 9.37
C ASN A 208 19.65 -27.18 8.50
N THR A 209 19.72 -26.46 7.39
CA THR A 209 20.93 -26.37 6.56
C THR A 209 22.04 -25.57 7.22
N SER A 210 21.73 -24.50 7.95
CA SER A 210 22.71 -23.72 8.71
C SER A 210 23.32 -24.54 9.88
N THR A 211 22.53 -25.43 10.47
CA THR A 211 23.00 -26.30 11.57
C THR A 211 23.82 -27.49 11.04
N SER A 212 23.57 -27.95 9.80
CA SER A 212 24.25 -29.12 9.22
C SER A 212 25.65 -28.80 8.65
N GLN A 213 25.95 -27.55 8.35
CA GLN A 213 27.28 -27.16 7.84
C GLN A 213 28.36 -27.02 8.92
N HIS A 214 28.00 -26.98 10.20
CA HIS A 214 28.98 -26.93 11.31
C HIS A 214 29.32 -28.29 11.95
N LEU A 215 28.74 -29.40 11.46
CA LEU A 215 28.91 -30.72 12.09
C LEU A 215 29.58 -31.81 11.22
N ASN A 216 30.29 -31.46 10.13
CA ASN A 216 31.02 -32.42 9.32
C ASN A 216 32.52 -32.20 9.34
N THR A 217 33.14 -32.39 10.52
CA THR A 217 34.57 -32.84 10.63
C THR A 217 34.72 -33.64 11.92
N SER A 218 34.41 -34.92 11.85
CA SER A 218 35.14 -36.05 12.46
C SER A 218 34.25 -37.30 12.46
N GLY A 219 34.77 -38.38 11.95
CA GLY A 219 34.03 -39.59 11.63
C GLY A 219 33.64 -40.42 12.84
N GLY A 220 32.65 -41.31 12.64
CA GLY A 220 32.37 -42.46 13.55
C GLY A 220 30.91 -42.88 13.52
N VAL A 221 30.63 -43.89 12.65
CA VAL A 221 29.71 -45.05 12.76
C VAL A 221 28.36 -44.93 13.53
N LEU A 222 27.31 -45.30 12.79
CA LEU A 222 25.99 -45.83 13.07
C LEU A 222 25.69 -46.38 14.49
N VAL A 223 24.46 -46.16 15.01
CA VAL A 223 23.43 -47.20 15.24
C VAL A 223 22.08 -46.56 15.60
N SER A 224 21.01 -47.16 15.03
CA SER A 224 19.57 -46.99 15.22
C SER A 224 19.14 -47.24 16.67
N SER A 225 18.15 -46.47 17.14
CA SER A 225 16.88 -46.94 17.80
C SER A 225 16.25 -45.83 18.63
N ALA A 226 14.92 -45.61 18.42
CA ALA A 226 14.08 -44.91 19.34
C ALA A 226 13.86 -45.71 20.61
N PRO A 227 13.62 -45.12 21.78
CA PRO A 227 12.29 -45.25 22.36
C PRO A 227 11.74 -43.99 23.09
N THR A 228 10.42 -43.92 23.07
CA THR A 228 9.52 -43.15 23.94
C THR A 228 9.74 -43.47 25.41
N ILE A 229 9.90 -42.45 26.26
CA ILE A 229 9.58 -42.54 27.70
C ILE A 229 9.13 -41.18 28.22
N SER A 230 7.86 -41.13 28.67
CA SER A 230 7.33 -40.16 29.60
C SER A 230 7.80 -40.49 31.02
N GLN A 231 8.34 -39.53 31.76
CA GLN A 231 8.31 -39.58 33.22
C GLN A 231 8.38 -38.17 33.85
N HIS A 232 7.42 -37.95 34.74
CA HIS A 232 7.37 -36.85 35.70
C HIS A 232 8.52 -36.91 36.71
N LEU A 233 9.12 -35.75 36.96
CA LEU A 233 9.86 -35.54 38.20
C LEU A 233 9.73 -34.11 38.68
N ASN A 234 9.02 -33.93 39.80
CA ASN A 234 9.00 -32.72 40.62
C ASN A 234 10.33 -32.64 41.40
N ILE A 235 11.05 -31.55 41.22
CA ILE A 235 12.08 -31.15 42.23
C ILE A 235 12.03 -29.64 42.42
N SER A 236 11.88 -29.25 43.67
CA SER A 236 11.89 -27.90 44.23
C SER A 236 13.27 -27.24 44.24
N GLY A 237 13.33 -25.97 43.94
CA GLY A 237 14.30 -25.01 44.46
C GLY A 237 15.69 -24.98 43.82
N GLY A 238 15.91 -24.02 42.92
CA GLY A 238 17.22 -23.63 42.44
C GLY A 238 17.09 -22.73 41.22
N ALA A 239 17.45 -21.47 41.35
CA ALA A 239 17.46 -20.52 40.20
C ALA A 239 18.52 -20.98 39.20
N LEU A 240 18.12 -21.78 38.22
CA LEU A 240 18.91 -22.01 37.02
C LEU A 240 18.56 -20.89 36.04
N VAL A 241 19.48 -19.96 35.84
CA VAL A 241 19.51 -19.09 34.67
C VAL A 241 19.67 -20.01 33.46
N SER A 242 18.56 -20.41 32.88
CA SER A 242 18.52 -21.12 31.59
C SER A 242 18.96 -20.13 30.52
N SER A 243 20.24 -20.14 30.16
CA SER A 243 20.68 -19.63 28.88
C SER A 243 20.13 -20.59 27.82
N ALA A 244 18.92 -20.32 27.33
CA ALA A 244 18.43 -20.95 26.10
C ALA A 244 19.49 -20.70 25.00
N PRO A 245 19.80 -21.68 24.14
CA PRO A 245 20.68 -21.44 23.02
C PRO A 245 20.01 -20.39 22.16
N THR A 246 20.55 -19.17 22.10
CA THR A 246 20.16 -18.12 21.20
C THR A 246 20.46 -18.61 19.80
N THR A 247 19.45 -19.17 19.13
CA THR A 247 19.45 -19.31 17.67
C THR A 247 19.77 -17.92 17.12
N PRO A 248 20.72 -17.73 16.20
CA PRO A 248 21.01 -16.42 15.63
C PRO A 248 19.72 -15.89 15.00
N GLN A 249 19.13 -14.89 15.65
CA GLN A 249 17.88 -14.28 15.25
C GLN A 249 18.17 -13.41 14.03
N HIS A 250 17.82 -13.90 12.83
CA HIS A 250 17.89 -13.08 11.63
C HIS A 250 16.73 -12.08 11.60
N LEU A 251 16.97 -10.93 10.98
CA LEU A 251 15.96 -9.92 10.72
C LEU A 251 15.15 -10.30 9.48
N ASN A 252 13.84 -10.41 9.63
CA ASN A 252 12.90 -10.71 8.55
C ASN A 252 12.49 -9.42 7.85
N LEU A 253 12.86 -9.30 6.58
CA LEU A 253 12.58 -8.13 5.76
C LEU A 253 11.47 -8.47 4.77
N LEU A 254 10.50 -7.56 4.64
CA LEU A 254 9.43 -7.66 3.68
C LEU A 254 9.66 -6.68 2.54
N PHE A 255 9.63 -7.14 1.31
CA PHE A 255 9.37 -6.32 0.12
C PHE A 255 8.00 -6.72 -0.42
N ALA A 256 7.07 -5.77 -0.60
CA ALA A 256 5.75 -6.10 -1.11
C ALA A 256 5.26 -5.08 -2.14
N GLY A 257 4.61 -5.57 -3.20
CA GLY A 257 4.02 -4.74 -4.23
C GLY A 257 4.17 -5.29 -5.63
N ARG A 258 3.80 -4.49 -6.63
CA ARG A 258 4.01 -4.85 -8.03
C ARG A 258 5.51 -4.90 -8.34
N LEU A 259 5.96 -5.96 -8.98
CA LEU A 259 7.36 -6.08 -9.41
C LEU A 259 7.58 -5.28 -10.70
N GLU A 260 7.56 -3.95 -10.57
CA GLU A 260 7.71 -2.98 -11.66
C GLU A 260 8.88 -2.02 -11.39
N PRO A 261 9.45 -1.38 -12.42
CA PRO A 261 10.56 -0.43 -12.24
C PRO A 261 10.28 0.65 -11.20
N GLN A 262 9.05 1.18 -11.17
CA GLN A 262 8.60 2.18 -10.20
C GLN A 262 8.86 1.76 -8.74
N LYS A 263 8.72 0.46 -8.43
CA LYS A 263 8.91 -0.08 -7.07
C LYS A 263 10.38 -0.34 -6.71
N GLY A 264 11.29 0.00 -7.61
CA GLY A 264 12.74 -0.12 -7.36
C GLY A 264 13.24 -1.57 -7.34
N VAL A 265 12.64 -2.47 -8.14
CA VAL A 265 13.04 -3.90 -8.20
C VAL A 265 14.50 -4.06 -8.59
N THR A 266 15.02 -3.20 -9.45
CA THR A 266 16.46 -3.20 -9.79
C THR A 266 17.34 -2.91 -8.58
N VAL A 267 16.91 -2.00 -7.69
CA VAL A 267 17.62 -1.68 -6.45
C VAL A 267 17.49 -2.84 -5.47
N LEU A 268 16.32 -3.45 -5.35
CA LEU A 268 16.11 -4.67 -4.56
C LEU A 268 17.11 -5.76 -4.99
N CYS A 269 17.25 -6.06 -6.29
CA CYS A 269 18.18 -7.06 -6.81
C CYS A 269 19.64 -6.74 -6.45
N LYS A 270 20.05 -5.47 -6.51
CA LYS A 270 21.39 -5.05 -6.08
C LYS A 270 21.61 -5.24 -4.57
N VAL A 271 20.59 -4.95 -3.75
CA VAL A 271 20.64 -5.15 -2.29
C VAL A 271 20.72 -6.64 -1.96
N LEU A 272 19.95 -7.50 -2.63
CA LEU A 272 20.03 -8.95 -2.45
C LEU A 272 21.44 -9.49 -2.75
N LYS A 273 22.06 -9.02 -3.85
CA LYS A 273 23.46 -9.38 -4.17
C LYS A 273 24.45 -8.86 -3.14
N MET A 274 24.25 -7.63 -2.62
CA MET A 274 25.09 -7.04 -1.59
C MET A 274 25.05 -7.83 -0.26
N LEU A 275 23.88 -8.37 0.08
CA LEU A 275 23.63 -9.12 1.32
C LEU A 275 23.74 -10.65 1.15
N ALA A 276 24.11 -11.12 -0.05
CA ALA A 276 24.23 -12.54 -0.33
C ALA A 276 25.23 -13.23 0.59
N GLY A 277 24.79 -14.28 1.30
CA GLY A 277 25.57 -14.99 2.31
C GLY A 277 25.55 -14.37 3.70
N ASP A 278 24.94 -13.21 3.91
CA ASP A 278 24.80 -12.61 5.25
C ASP A 278 23.56 -13.18 5.97
N ALA A 279 23.81 -14.12 6.90
CA ALA A 279 22.76 -14.83 7.61
C ALA A 279 21.95 -13.93 8.59
N ARG A 280 22.34 -12.67 8.79
CA ARG A 280 21.60 -11.74 9.66
C ARG A 280 20.28 -11.28 9.04
N PHE A 281 20.08 -11.43 7.74
CA PHE A 281 18.92 -10.92 7.01
C PHE A 281 18.23 -12.01 6.21
N PHE A 282 16.91 -11.98 6.21
CA PHE A 282 16.09 -12.83 5.33
C PHE A 282 14.99 -12.01 4.67
N PHE A 283 14.86 -12.09 3.33
CA PHE A 283 13.87 -11.35 2.57
C PHE A 283 12.67 -12.21 2.17
N THR A 284 11.47 -11.73 2.46
CA THR A 284 10.23 -12.19 1.81
C THR A 284 9.83 -11.16 0.75
N ILE A 285 9.88 -11.57 -0.53
CA ILE A 285 9.53 -10.73 -1.67
C ILE A 285 8.15 -11.15 -2.13
N ALA A 286 7.12 -10.35 -1.79
CA ALA A 286 5.72 -10.65 -2.07
C ALA A 286 5.19 -9.80 -3.22
N GLY A 287 4.98 -10.39 -4.39
CA GLY A 287 4.49 -9.63 -5.53
C GLY A 287 4.54 -10.37 -6.85
N ASP A 288 4.03 -9.66 -7.87
CA ASP A 288 4.09 -10.06 -9.28
C ASP A 288 4.20 -8.83 -10.18
N GLY A 289 4.70 -9.00 -11.39
CA GLY A 289 4.86 -7.90 -12.35
C GLY A 289 5.91 -8.18 -13.41
N SER A 290 6.15 -7.17 -14.26
CA SER A 290 7.03 -7.29 -15.44
C SER A 290 8.49 -7.60 -15.09
N GLN A 291 8.95 -7.28 -13.87
CA GLN A 291 10.31 -7.55 -13.40
C GLN A 291 10.44 -8.79 -12.50
N ARG A 292 9.42 -9.67 -12.46
CA ARG A 292 9.49 -10.93 -11.72
C ARG A 292 10.68 -11.78 -12.15
N THR A 293 10.89 -11.94 -13.45
CA THR A 293 12.01 -12.70 -14.01
C THR A 293 13.37 -12.14 -13.59
N LEU A 294 13.50 -10.81 -13.44
CA LEU A 294 14.75 -10.19 -12.95
C LEU A 294 15.07 -10.63 -11.52
N VAL A 295 14.05 -10.72 -10.64
CA VAL A 295 14.22 -11.22 -9.27
C VAL A 295 14.64 -12.69 -9.30
N GLU A 296 13.93 -13.55 -10.06
CA GLU A 296 14.22 -14.98 -10.17
C GLU A 296 15.65 -15.22 -10.67
N GLN A 297 16.09 -14.49 -11.70
CA GLN A 297 17.45 -14.55 -12.22
C GLN A 297 18.48 -14.12 -11.17
N THR A 298 18.21 -13.04 -10.43
CA THR A 298 19.11 -12.57 -9.36
C THR A 298 19.30 -13.62 -8.26
N LEU A 299 18.23 -14.28 -7.83
CA LEU A 299 18.32 -15.36 -6.83
C LEU A 299 19.11 -16.57 -7.36
N ALA A 300 18.90 -16.92 -8.63
CA ALA A 300 19.66 -18.01 -9.30
C ALA A 300 21.16 -17.67 -9.44
N GLU A 301 21.51 -16.44 -9.78
CA GLU A 301 22.91 -15.98 -9.85
C GLU A 301 23.61 -16.05 -8.49
N ILE A 302 22.95 -15.61 -7.42
CA ILE A 302 23.48 -15.71 -6.05
C ILE A 302 23.75 -17.16 -5.67
N ALA A 303 22.81 -18.07 -6.00
CA ALA A 303 22.98 -19.52 -5.76
C ALA A 303 24.14 -20.11 -6.59
N ALA A 304 24.28 -19.70 -7.86
CA ALA A 304 25.35 -20.16 -8.73
C ALA A 304 26.74 -19.71 -8.25
N GLU A 305 26.84 -18.57 -7.55
CA GLU A 305 28.09 -18.13 -6.90
C GLU A 305 28.40 -18.91 -5.61
N GLY A 306 27.59 -19.91 -5.25
CA GLY A 306 27.78 -20.71 -4.03
C GLY A 306 27.44 -19.92 -2.74
N LYS A 307 26.77 -18.78 -2.84
CA LYS A 307 26.34 -17.98 -1.69
C LYS A 307 24.95 -18.41 -1.22
N SER A 308 24.70 -18.24 0.08
CA SER A 308 23.38 -18.47 0.64
C SER A 308 22.36 -17.49 0.07
N VAL A 309 21.24 -18.01 -0.46
CA VAL A 309 20.12 -17.21 -0.93
C VAL A 309 19.19 -16.95 0.26
N ASN A 310 19.39 -15.82 0.94
CA ASN A 310 18.59 -15.45 2.10
C ASN A 310 17.33 -14.66 1.67
N ALA A 311 16.60 -15.19 0.70
CA ALA A 311 15.38 -14.58 0.18
C ALA A 311 14.44 -15.63 -0.43
N GLN A 312 13.15 -15.31 -0.38
CA GLN A 312 12.10 -16.07 -1.06
C GLN A 312 11.19 -15.13 -1.88
N LEU A 313 10.78 -15.58 -3.05
CA LEU A 313 9.80 -14.90 -3.90
C LEU A 313 8.45 -15.60 -3.80
N VAL A 314 7.43 -14.88 -3.32
CA VAL A 314 6.09 -15.41 -3.10
C VAL A 314 5.03 -14.62 -3.90
N PRO A 315 3.87 -15.22 -4.19
CA PRO A 315 2.75 -14.48 -4.75
C PRO A 315 2.31 -13.30 -3.86
N PRO A 316 1.53 -12.34 -4.38
CA PRO A 316 0.95 -11.27 -3.58
C PRO A 316 0.18 -11.81 -2.36
N ILE A 317 0.44 -11.27 -1.17
CA ILE A 317 -0.18 -11.71 0.09
C ILE A 317 -1.49 -10.96 0.29
N PHE A 318 -2.60 -11.68 0.31
CA PHE A 318 -3.91 -11.10 0.62
C PHE A 318 -4.02 -10.71 2.09
N GLY A 319 -4.48 -9.48 2.37
CA GLY A 319 -4.61 -8.96 3.72
C GLY A 319 -3.25 -8.76 4.40
N LEU A 320 -2.23 -8.39 3.63
CA LEU A 320 -0.85 -8.21 4.08
C LEU A 320 -0.74 -7.37 5.35
N ALA A 321 -1.55 -6.31 5.49
CA ALA A 321 -1.57 -5.47 6.68
C ALA A 321 -1.76 -6.27 7.99
N GLY A 322 -2.50 -7.39 7.96
CA GLY A 322 -2.70 -8.29 9.10
C GLY A 322 -1.51 -9.20 9.43
N TYR A 323 -0.45 -9.16 8.64
CA TYR A 323 0.76 -9.99 8.85
C TYR A 323 2.04 -9.16 9.05
N MET A 324 1.92 -7.83 9.08
CA MET A 324 3.09 -6.94 9.09
C MET A 324 3.97 -7.13 10.33
N GLN A 325 3.39 -7.44 11.50
CA GLN A 325 4.16 -7.69 12.72
C GLN A 325 4.95 -9.02 12.72
N SER A 326 4.79 -9.85 11.69
CA SER A 326 5.64 -11.04 11.50
C SER A 326 7.01 -10.69 10.89
N PHE A 327 7.20 -9.45 10.46
CA PHE A 327 8.45 -8.95 9.87
C PHE A 327 9.07 -7.88 10.76
N ASP A 328 10.37 -7.71 10.66
CA ASP A 328 11.11 -6.68 11.41
C ASP A 328 11.14 -5.34 10.66
N TYR A 329 11.26 -5.36 9.34
CA TYR A 329 11.28 -4.15 8.52
C TYR A 329 10.60 -4.36 7.17
N LEU A 330 9.92 -3.31 6.69
CA LEU A 330 9.48 -3.20 5.30
C LEU A 330 10.55 -2.50 4.47
N PHE A 331 10.97 -3.08 3.35
CA PHE A 331 11.94 -2.50 2.42
C PHE A 331 11.24 -1.92 1.19
N MET A 332 11.37 -0.60 0.99
CA MET A 332 10.69 0.14 -0.08
C MET A 332 11.66 1.04 -0.86
N PRO A 333 12.40 0.52 -1.85
CA PRO A 333 13.30 1.30 -2.69
C PRO A 333 12.57 1.96 -3.88
N SER A 334 11.31 2.36 -3.72
CA SER A 334 10.49 2.93 -4.78
C SER A 334 11.11 4.18 -5.39
N GLU A 335 11.05 4.32 -6.72
CA GLU A 335 11.56 5.49 -7.45
C GLU A 335 10.65 6.72 -7.26
N PHE A 336 9.34 6.50 -7.17
CA PHE A 336 8.36 7.53 -6.88
C PHE A 336 7.03 6.93 -6.38
N GLU A 337 6.30 7.69 -5.58
CA GLU A 337 4.96 7.37 -5.09
C GLU A 337 4.07 8.62 -5.16
N GLY A 338 2.75 8.44 -5.16
CA GLY A 338 1.81 9.56 -4.95
C GLY A 338 1.71 9.92 -3.46
N LEU A 339 1.29 8.94 -2.67
CA LEU A 339 1.43 8.81 -1.22
C LEU A 339 1.36 7.31 -0.94
N SER A 340 2.42 6.76 -0.35
CA SER A 340 2.54 5.30 -0.23
C SER A 340 1.59 4.72 0.81
N MET A 341 0.48 4.09 0.33
CA MET A 341 -0.45 3.36 1.19
C MET A 341 0.25 2.26 2.00
N LEU A 342 1.14 1.51 1.36
CA LEU A 342 1.86 0.41 2.00
C LEU A 342 2.76 0.88 3.14
N SER A 343 3.46 2.00 2.97
CA SER A 343 4.29 2.60 4.03
C SER A 343 3.44 3.06 5.22
N MET A 344 2.29 3.69 4.95
CA MET A 344 1.35 4.10 5.99
C MET A 344 0.77 2.89 6.73
N GLU A 345 0.36 1.85 5.99
CA GLU A 345 -0.12 0.58 6.57
C GLU A 345 0.95 -0.09 7.43
N ALA A 346 2.20 -0.12 6.96
CA ALA A 346 3.32 -0.68 7.72
C ALA A 346 3.54 0.07 9.03
N SER A 347 3.66 1.39 8.98
CA SER A 347 3.88 2.22 10.18
C SER A 347 2.73 2.10 11.19
N LEU A 348 1.46 2.12 10.73
CA LEU A 348 0.30 1.92 11.59
C LEU A 348 0.20 0.51 12.19
N ASN A 349 0.69 -0.50 11.48
CA ASN A 349 0.74 -1.87 11.97
C ASN A 349 2.10 -2.24 12.57
N ARG A 350 2.86 -1.24 13.03
CA ARG A 350 4.09 -1.37 13.83
C ARG A 350 5.26 -2.04 13.09
N LEU A 351 5.33 -1.88 11.78
CA LEU A 351 6.43 -2.34 10.95
C LEU A 351 7.23 -1.12 10.44
N PRO A 352 8.44 -0.85 10.97
CA PRO A 352 9.27 0.25 10.51
C PRO A 352 9.74 0.06 9.06
N VAL A 353 9.92 1.17 8.34
CA VAL A 353 10.15 1.17 6.89
C VAL A 353 11.56 1.62 6.55
N ILE A 354 12.28 0.80 5.79
CA ILE A 354 13.52 1.19 5.10
C ILE A 354 13.12 1.71 3.74
N ALA A 355 13.31 3.00 3.46
CA ALA A 355 12.74 3.65 2.31
C ALA A 355 13.74 4.48 1.50
N ASN A 356 13.47 4.62 0.19
CA ASN A 356 14.07 5.69 -0.59
C ASN A 356 13.40 7.04 -0.24
N ALA A 357 14.18 8.11 -0.14
CA ALA A 357 13.71 9.47 0.11
C ALA A 357 13.04 10.10 -1.13
N CYS A 358 12.16 9.36 -1.80
CA CYS A 358 11.41 9.90 -2.95
C CYS A 358 10.12 10.60 -2.49
N PRO A 359 9.62 11.56 -3.29
CA PRO A 359 8.32 12.19 -3.05
C PRO A 359 7.20 11.16 -2.89
N GLY A 360 6.25 11.44 -1.99
CA GLY A 360 5.12 10.56 -1.70
C GLY A 360 5.44 9.33 -0.85
N LEU A 361 6.70 8.90 -0.75
CA LEU A 361 7.16 7.89 0.20
C LEU A 361 7.75 8.57 1.45
N ALA A 362 8.64 9.53 1.28
CA ALA A 362 9.19 10.31 2.39
C ALA A 362 8.09 11.05 3.18
N ASP A 363 7.04 11.52 2.50
CA ASP A 363 5.87 12.17 3.13
C ASP A 363 5.14 11.28 4.15
N THR A 364 5.34 9.96 4.09
CA THR A 364 4.72 8.98 4.99
C THR A 364 5.53 8.64 6.24
N LEU A 365 6.71 9.25 6.40
CA LEU A 365 7.67 8.98 7.46
C LEU A 365 8.05 10.26 8.20
N PRO A 366 8.54 10.18 9.45
CA PRO A 366 9.08 11.34 10.17
C PRO A 366 10.19 12.04 9.39
N ALA A 367 10.31 13.36 9.54
CA ALA A 367 11.32 14.14 8.82
C ALA A 367 12.78 13.75 9.18
N ASP A 368 12.98 13.26 10.40
CA ASP A 368 14.26 12.79 10.95
C ASP A 368 14.43 11.26 10.85
N TRP A 369 13.67 10.59 9.96
CA TRP A 369 13.68 9.15 9.85
C TRP A 369 15.04 8.60 9.41
N SER A 370 15.68 7.83 10.29
CA SER A 370 17.07 7.37 10.12
C SER A 370 17.26 6.29 9.05
N LEU A 371 16.17 5.61 8.65
CA LEU A 371 16.20 4.53 7.66
C LEU A 371 15.84 5.01 6.24
N LEU A 372 16.12 6.29 5.92
CA LEU A 372 15.98 6.85 4.57
C LEU A 372 17.28 6.74 3.80
N ALA A 373 17.17 6.25 2.55
CA ALA A 373 18.22 6.27 1.53
C ALA A 373 18.01 7.50 0.63
N HIS A 374 18.89 8.48 0.71
CA HIS A 374 18.71 9.74 0.00
C HIS A 374 19.10 9.65 -1.48
N GLY A 375 19.96 8.73 -1.86
CA GLY A 375 20.41 8.56 -3.25
C GLY A 375 19.81 7.35 -3.96
N ASN A 376 18.98 6.55 -3.31
CA ASN A 376 18.46 5.25 -3.80
C ASN A 376 19.56 4.34 -4.38
N ASN A 377 20.75 4.38 -3.79
CA ASN A 377 21.94 3.67 -4.23
C ASN A 377 22.42 2.65 -3.20
N ILE A 378 23.34 1.78 -3.61
CA ILE A 378 23.83 0.68 -2.79
C ILE A 378 24.58 1.16 -1.53
N ASP A 379 25.26 2.30 -1.59
CA ASP A 379 26.05 2.78 -0.45
C ASP A 379 25.15 3.31 0.68
N ASP A 380 24.04 3.97 0.31
CA ASP A 380 23.01 4.37 1.28
C ASP A 380 22.39 3.14 1.95
N TYR A 381 22.02 2.12 1.19
CA TYR A 381 21.44 0.91 1.76
C TYR A 381 22.47 0.11 2.56
N ARG A 382 23.72 0.03 2.14
CA ARG A 382 24.80 -0.60 2.94
C ARG A 382 24.93 0.06 4.30
N ARG A 383 24.91 1.40 4.35
CA ARG A 383 24.92 2.16 5.61
C ARG A 383 23.73 1.77 6.49
N ILE A 384 22.52 1.74 5.94
CA ILE A 384 21.31 1.41 6.67
C ILE A 384 21.37 -0.04 7.18
N PHE A 385 21.66 -1.03 6.33
CA PHE A 385 21.71 -2.43 6.71
C PHE A 385 22.79 -2.72 7.77
N ASN A 386 23.89 -1.98 7.78
CA ASN A 386 24.89 -2.08 8.84
C ASN A 386 24.42 -1.54 10.20
N LEU A 387 23.46 -0.62 10.21
CA LEU A 387 22.86 -0.08 11.46
C LEU A 387 21.80 -1.01 12.04
N LEU A 388 21.04 -1.76 11.23
CA LEU A 388 19.87 -2.52 11.68
C LEU A 388 20.13 -3.47 12.83
N PRO A 389 21.24 -4.26 12.89
CA PRO A 389 21.48 -5.21 13.99
C PRO A 389 21.68 -4.54 15.37
N THR A 390 22.00 -3.25 15.40
CA THR A 390 22.24 -2.47 16.63
C THR A 390 21.20 -1.37 16.86
N ALA A 391 20.25 -1.21 15.93
CA ALA A 391 19.22 -0.20 16.03
C ALA A 391 18.20 -0.54 17.14
N ASP A 392 17.72 0.46 17.85
CA ASP A 392 16.58 0.29 18.75
C ASP A 392 15.28 0.13 17.92
N HIS A 393 14.98 -1.12 17.58
CA HIS A 393 13.78 -1.47 16.80
C HIS A 393 12.49 -0.99 17.47
N THR A 394 12.43 -1.02 18.82
CA THR A 394 11.22 -0.59 19.56
C THR A 394 11.01 0.92 19.41
N ALA A 395 12.08 1.71 19.56
CA ALA A 395 12.01 3.16 19.37
C ALA A 395 11.61 3.53 17.93
N LEU A 396 12.21 2.89 16.92
CA LEU A 396 11.85 3.09 15.51
C LEU A 396 10.38 2.74 15.25
N THR A 397 9.91 1.62 15.76
CA THR A 397 8.52 1.20 15.63
C THR A 397 7.56 2.21 16.25
N GLN A 398 7.86 2.71 17.46
CA GLN A 398 7.02 3.69 18.15
C GLN A 398 7.01 5.05 17.42
N GLN A 399 8.16 5.51 16.94
CA GLN A 399 8.29 6.75 16.19
C GLN A 399 7.44 6.72 14.91
N ALA A 400 7.58 5.65 14.10
CA ALA A 400 6.80 5.48 12.88
C ALA A 400 5.29 5.37 13.16
N TYR A 401 4.90 4.58 14.18
CA TYR A 401 3.51 4.40 14.57
C TYR A 401 2.86 5.71 15.05
N ALA A 402 3.52 6.45 15.94
CA ALA A 402 2.98 7.71 16.45
C ALA A 402 2.75 8.72 15.33
N PHE A 403 3.72 8.87 14.42
CA PHE A 403 3.63 9.73 13.25
C PHE A 403 2.47 9.33 12.32
N ALA A 404 2.37 8.02 12.01
CA ALA A 404 1.34 7.52 11.10
C ALA A 404 -0.06 7.62 11.73
N LYS A 405 -0.21 7.36 13.02
CA LYS A 405 -1.49 7.43 13.74
C LYS A 405 -2.06 8.85 13.76
N GLU A 406 -1.22 9.84 13.97
CA GLU A 406 -1.63 11.24 13.95
C GLU A 406 -2.12 11.69 12.57
N ARG A 407 -1.42 11.26 11.50
CA ARG A 407 -1.62 11.80 10.16
C ARG A 407 -2.49 10.95 9.25
N PHE A 408 -2.38 9.63 9.34
CA PHE A 408 -2.86 8.67 8.34
C PHE A 408 -3.93 7.71 8.84
N SER A 409 -4.56 7.97 10.00
CA SER A 409 -5.67 7.12 10.40
C SER A 409 -6.89 7.35 9.50
N VAL A 410 -7.62 6.27 9.18
CA VAL A 410 -8.88 6.35 8.43
C VAL A 410 -9.85 7.32 9.09
N ARG A 411 -9.94 7.29 10.41
CA ARG A 411 -10.82 8.17 11.16
C ARG A 411 -10.49 9.65 10.97
N THR A 412 -9.22 10.02 11.07
CA THR A 412 -8.77 11.42 10.85
C THR A 412 -9.08 11.88 9.43
N MET A 413 -8.86 11.02 8.43
CA MET A 413 -9.21 11.31 7.04
C MET A 413 -10.71 11.54 6.88
N GLN A 414 -11.54 10.63 7.40
CA GLN A 414 -13.00 10.70 7.33
C GLN A 414 -13.52 11.99 7.97
N GLU A 415 -13.10 12.32 9.20
CA GLU A 415 -13.49 13.53 9.92
C GLU A 415 -13.15 14.80 9.13
N ARG A 416 -11.96 14.87 8.51
CA ARG A 416 -11.53 16.00 7.69
C ARG A 416 -12.36 16.14 6.39
N TYR A 417 -12.63 15.03 5.68
CA TYR A 417 -13.48 15.09 4.49
C TYR A 417 -14.93 15.45 4.83
N GLU A 418 -15.48 14.93 5.92
CA GLU A 418 -16.83 15.29 6.34
C GLU A 418 -16.95 16.77 6.74
N ALA A 419 -15.96 17.29 7.46
CA ALA A 419 -15.90 18.72 7.76
C ALA A 419 -15.83 19.53 6.46
N TRP A 420 -15.03 19.07 5.48
CA TRP A 420 -14.95 19.71 4.17
C TRP A 420 -16.28 19.67 3.42
N TYR A 421 -17.01 18.55 3.42
CA TYR A 421 -18.32 18.44 2.78
C TYR A 421 -19.36 19.37 3.41
N LYS A 422 -19.34 19.50 4.75
CA LYS A 422 -20.27 20.32 5.53
C LYS A 422 -19.95 21.82 5.51
N ALA A 423 -18.69 22.20 5.26
CA ALA A 423 -18.29 23.60 5.18
C ALA A 423 -19.12 24.34 4.13
N GLU A 424 -19.54 25.56 4.47
CA GLU A 424 -20.32 26.40 3.57
C GLU A 424 -19.58 26.66 2.27
N ARG A 425 -20.32 26.74 1.16
CA ARG A 425 -19.74 27.14 -0.12
C ARG A 425 -19.33 28.60 0.02
N SER A 426 -18.06 28.90 -0.21
CA SER A 426 -17.66 30.24 -0.54
C SER A 426 -18.40 30.62 -1.84
N ILE A 427 -19.47 31.39 -1.70
CA ILE A 427 -20.20 31.94 -2.84
C ILE A 427 -19.27 33.05 -3.37
N CYS A 428 -18.51 32.74 -4.42
CA CYS A 428 -17.87 33.74 -5.27
C CYS A 428 -18.77 34.04 -6.46
#